data_9da0c90794df0b31d8f71d26ffceb6dd
#
_entry.id   9da0c90794df0b31d8f71d26ffceb6dd
#
_cell.length_a   1.000
_cell.length_b   1.000
_cell.length_c   1.000
_cell.angle_alpha   90.00
_cell.angle_beta   90.00
_cell.angle_gamma   90.00
#
_symmetry.space_group_name_H-M   'P 1'
#
loop_
_entity.id
_entity.type
_entity.pdbx_description
1 polymer ?
#
loop_
_entity_poly.entity_id
_entity_poly.type
_entity_poly.pdbx_seq_one_letter_code
_entity_poly.pdbx_strand_id
1 'polypeptide(L)'
;MKLIEIQNVLEHWSPLRNAEEFDNVGLIVGESNSIINKAIITIDVTETIIDEAIDNSCDLIITFHPLMYKGNGTLKSEEYVDKIIIKALKNNINIYAIHTNLDNNPMGVSFQISEKLGLINREIMIKKEDDKRIGMGMIGNLENEKTEKEFLDYLKKKMEISNLRHSNLVGKKIKKIGVLGGSGSFGIEEALNKNIDCYVTADLKYHDFFKPYERLLLVDIGHYESEKYTKELILNYLNKKIPKFACIIANSRTNPVNYY
;
A
#
# COMPACT_ATOMS: atom_id res chain seq x y z
N MET A 1 -10.89 15.06 18.98
CA MET A 1 -11.61 13.80 18.70
C MET A 1 -10.92 12.69 19.46
N LYS A 2 -11.65 11.70 20.01
CA LYS A 2 -10.98 10.54 20.61
C LYS A 2 -10.41 9.63 19.54
N LEU A 3 -9.26 8.98 19.81
CA LEU A 3 -8.63 8.06 18.86
C LEU A 3 -9.58 6.94 18.44
N ILE A 4 -10.37 6.37 19.37
CA ILE A 4 -11.35 5.32 19.07
C ILE A 4 -12.38 5.75 18.01
N GLU A 5 -12.73 7.04 17.93
CA GLU A 5 -13.67 7.55 16.92
C GLU A 5 -13.02 7.53 15.53
N ILE A 6 -11.71 7.83 15.44
CA ILE A 6 -10.93 7.75 14.20
C ILE A 6 -10.74 6.27 13.79
N GLN A 7 -10.41 5.40 14.74
CA GLN A 7 -10.32 3.95 14.53
C GLN A 7 -11.63 3.40 13.92
N ASN A 8 -12.76 3.72 14.53
CA ASN A 8 -14.07 3.28 14.03
C ASN A 8 -14.33 3.74 12.58
N VAL A 9 -13.89 4.94 12.20
CA VAL A 9 -14.02 5.43 10.83
C VAL A 9 -13.15 4.62 9.87
N LEU A 10 -11.89 4.36 10.23
CA LEU A 10 -10.95 3.58 9.41
C LEU A 10 -11.40 2.10 9.31
N GLU A 11 -11.83 1.51 10.42
CA GLU A 11 -12.25 0.11 10.50
C GLU A 11 -13.64 -0.13 9.83
N HIS A 12 -14.49 0.90 9.75
CA HIS A 12 -15.70 0.82 8.92
C HIS A 12 -15.35 0.71 7.43
N TRP A 13 -14.29 1.36 6.98
CA TRP A 13 -13.81 1.31 5.61
C TRP A 13 -13.03 0.03 5.32
N SER A 14 -12.13 -0.31 6.21
CA SER A 14 -11.20 -1.42 6.07
C SER A 14 -11.12 -2.20 7.39
N PRO A 15 -12.08 -3.11 7.64
CA PRO A 15 -12.18 -3.86 8.89
C PRO A 15 -10.91 -4.65 9.19
N LEU A 16 -10.45 -4.65 10.45
CA LEU A 16 -9.24 -5.37 10.87
C LEU A 16 -9.28 -6.87 10.53
N ARG A 17 -10.47 -7.49 10.59
CA ARG A 17 -10.67 -8.91 10.21
C ARG A 17 -10.35 -9.23 8.75
N ASN A 18 -10.23 -8.22 7.90
CA ASN A 18 -9.90 -8.39 6.48
C ASN A 18 -8.38 -8.48 6.26
N ALA A 19 -7.56 -8.21 7.29
CA ALA A 19 -6.12 -8.35 7.21
C ALA A 19 -5.68 -9.80 7.01
N GLU A 20 -4.46 -9.99 6.52
CA GLU A 20 -3.84 -11.31 6.46
C GLU A 20 -3.43 -11.76 7.86
N GLU A 21 -3.41 -13.08 8.10
CA GLU A 21 -3.15 -13.66 9.43
C GLU A 21 -1.77 -13.30 10.02
N PHE A 22 -0.79 -13.03 9.17
CA PHE A 22 0.55 -12.64 9.61
C PHE A 22 0.68 -11.17 9.99
N ASP A 23 -0.34 -10.36 9.66
CA ASP A 23 -0.28 -8.90 9.74
C ASP A 23 -0.59 -8.36 11.14
N ASN A 24 -0.17 -7.12 11.39
CA ASN A 24 -0.41 -6.42 12.64
C ASN A 24 -1.00 -5.03 12.35
N VAL A 25 -2.30 -4.96 12.20
CA VAL A 25 -3.05 -3.74 11.87
C VAL A 25 -3.82 -3.20 13.08
N GLY A 26 -4.21 -1.95 13.00
CA GLY A 26 -4.92 -1.26 14.07
C GLY A 26 -3.98 -0.40 14.93
N LEU A 27 -4.30 -0.21 16.20
CA LEU A 27 -3.51 0.58 17.12
C LEU A 27 -2.24 -0.17 17.53
N ILE A 28 -1.09 0.31 17.07
CA ILE A 28 0.23 -0.30 17.33
C ILE A 28 0.87 0.29 18.59
N VAL A 29 0.77 1.61 18.77
CA VAL A 29 1.32 2.35 19.91
C VAL A 29 0.29 3.38 20.38
N GLY A 30 0.02 3.43 21.68
CA GLY A 30 -0.84 4.45 22.28
C GLY A 30 -2.10 3.92 22.94
N GLU A 31 -3.07 4.79 23.17
CA GLU A 31 -4.31 4.51 23.91
C GLU A 31 -5.53 4.96 23.11
N SER A 32 -6.53 4.09 22.97
CA SER A 32 -7.77 4.37 22.20
C SER A 32 -8.58 5.57 22.74
N ASN A 33 -8.40 5.93 24.01
CA ASN A 33 -9.07 7.09 24.62
C ASN A 33 -8.29 8.39 24.48
N SER A 34 -7.09 8.39 23.90
CA SER A 34 -6.29 9.62 23.66
C SER A 34 -7.09 10.64 22.86
N ILE A 35 -6.93 11.90 23.20
CA ILE A 35 -7.49 13.01 22.43
C ILE A 35 -6.54 13.35 21.30
N ILE A 36 -7.02 13.26 20.07
CA ILE A 36 -6.27 13.54 18.86
C ILE A 36 -6.75 14.86 18.26
N ASN A 37 -5.84 15.81 18.10
CA ASN A 37 -6.10 17.10 17.47
C ASN A 37 -5.74 17.06 15.98
N LYS A 38 -4.63 16.39 15.65
CA LYS A 38 -4.09 16.34 14.29
C LYS A 38 -3.40 14.99 14.02
N ALA A 39 -3.57 14.47 12.82
CA ALA A 39 -2.87 13.29 12.36
C ALA A 39 -1.94 13.58 11.17
N ILE A 40 -0.89 12.75 11.04
CA ILE A 40 -0.02 12.69 9.87
C ILE A 40 -0.11 11.31 9.24
N ILE A 41 -0.21 11.24 7.91
CA ILE A 41 -0.31 9.99 7.14
C ILE A 41 1.02 9.72 6.43
N THR A 42 1.50 8.48 6.56
CA THR A 42 2.76 8.03 5.94
C THR A 42 2.64 6.61 5.37
N ILE A 43 3.61 6.18 4.56
CA ILE A 43 3.74 4.76 4.16
C ILE A 43 4.44 3.99 5.28
N ASP A 44 5.59 4.44 5.74
CA ASP A 44 6.37 3.79 6.78
C ASP A 44 6.58 4.72 7.96
N VAL A 45 6.81 4.17 9.16
CA VAL A 45 7.18 4.95 10.34
C VAL A 45 8.70 4.90 10.52
N THR A 46 9.34 6.06 10.40
CA THR A 46 10.78 6.24 10.65
C THR A 46 10.99 7.26 11.77
N GLU A 47 12.22 7.38 12.28
CA GLU A 47 12.54 8.44 13.25
C GLU A 47 12.23 9.83 12.68
N THR A 48 12.52 10.05 11.39
CA THR A 48 12.22 11.32 10.69
C THR A 48 10.72 11.61 10.65
N ILE A 49 9.88 10.58 10.49
CA ILE A 49 8.42 10.75 10.53
C ILE A 49 7.94 11.12 11.94
N ILE A 50 8.55 10.55 13.00
CA ILE A 50 8.25 10.97 14.37
C ILE A 50 8.63 12.46 14.57
N ASP A 51 9.81 12.89 14.08
CA ASP A 51 10.24 14.28 14.16
C ASP A 51 9.27 15.20 13.39
N GLU A 52 8.88 14.82 12.19
CA GLU A 52 7.91 15.57 11.38
C GLU A 52 6.54 15.65 12.09
N ALA A 53 6.11 14.59 12.77
CA ALA A 53 4.87 14.58 13.56
C ALA A 53 4.97 15.58 14.75
N ILE A 54 6.10 15.59 15.46
CA ILE A 54 6.36 16.54 16.56
C ILE A 54 6.33 17.98 16.05
N ASP A 55 7.09 18.27 15.00
CA ASP A 55 7.22 19.62 14.42
C ASP A 55 5.87 20.17 13.92
N ASN A 56 5.00 19.27 13.45
CA ASN A 56 3.65 19.62 12.99
C ASN A 56 2.58 19.51 14.08
N SER A 57 2.94 19.23 15.34
CA SER A 57 2.02 19.04 16.46
C SER A 57 0.94 17.98 16.17
N CYS A 58 1.35 16.83 15.62
CA CYS A 58 0.48 15.68 15.35
C CYS A 58 0.52 14.70 16.52
N ASP A 59 -0.66 14.32 17.03
CA ASP A 59 -0.83 13.35 18.12
C ASP A 59 -0.99 11.92 17.63
N LEU A 60 -1.18 11.74 16.30
CA LEU A 60 -1.43 10.46 15.66
C LEU A 60 -0.64 10.33 14.35
N ILE A 61 0.03 9.21 14.18
CA ILE A 61 0.56 8.76 12.90
C ILE A 61 -0.36 7.66 12.38
N ILE A 62 -0.93 7.86 11.19
CA ILE A 62 -1.63 6.81 10.45
C ILE A 62 -0.65 6.31 9.39
N THR A 63 -0.21 5.08 9.53
CA THR A 63 0.78 4.47 8.63
C THR A 63 0.15 3.37 7.79
N PHE A 64 0.65 3.20 6.57
CA PHE A 64 0.25 2.04 5.77
C PHE A 64 0.92 0.78 6.32
N HIS A 65 2.25 0.72 6.35
CA HIS A 65 2.97 -0.43 6.91
C HIS A 65 2.95 -0.43 8.44
N PRO A 66 2.73 -1.57 9.09
CA PRO A 66 2.89 -1.69 10.53
C PRO A 66 4.37 -1.56 10.91
N LEU A 67 4.64 -0.85 12.01
CA LEU A 67 6.00 -0.69 12.51
C LEU A 67 6.62 -2.03 12.96
N MET A 68 5.78 -2.97 13.37
CA MET A 68 6.18 -4.33 13.77
C MET A 68 5.11 -5.34 13.38
N TYR A 69 5.51 -6.54 12.94
CA TYR A 69 4.59 -7.65 12.65
C TYR A 69 4.33 -8.55 13.86
N LYS A 70 5.25 -8.60 14.82
CA LYS A 70 5.11 -9.36 16.07
C LYS A 70 5.48 -8.46 17.23
N GLY A 71 4.73 -8.58 18.32
CA GLY A 71 5.07 -7.85 19.55
C GLY A 71 6.43 -8.25 20.08
N ASN A 72 7.23 -7.26 20.51
CA ASN A 72 8.50 -7.48 21.19
C ASN A 72 8.24 -7.67 22.68
N GLY A 73 8.81 -8.71 23.29
CA GLY A 73 8.71 -8.93 24.73
C GLY A 73 9.49 -7.91 25.58
N THR A 74 10.40 -7.16 24.96
CA THR A 74 11.22 -6.11 25.58
C THR A 74 11.47 -4.99 24.59
N LEU A 75 11.57 -3.75 25.07
CA LEU A 75 11.96 -2.59 24.28
C LEU A 75 13.40 -2.20 24.60
N LYS A 76 14.25 -2.12 23.58
CA LYS A 76 15.68 -1.77 23.69
C LYS A 76 16.01 -0.58 22.80
N SER A 77 16.57 0.46 23.38
CA SER A 77 16.87 1.71 22.65
C SER A 77 17.89 1.57 21.51
N GLU A 78 18.60 0.46 21.44
CA GLU A 78 19.57 0.14 20.40
C GLU A 78 18.92 -0.44 19.13
N GLU A 79 17.73 -1.03 19.27
CA GLU A 79 16.99 -1.61 18.15
C GLU A 79 16.18 -0.53 17.41
N TYR A 80 16.23 -0.55 16.08
CA TYR A 80 15.61 0.48 15.24
C TYR A 80 14.13 0.70 15.53
N VAL A 81 13.34 -0.39 15.55
CA VAL A 81 11.89 -0.33 15.79
C VAL A 81 11.58 0.15 17.20
N ASP A 82 12.28 -0.38 18.19
CA ASP A 82 12.06 -0.04 19.60
C ASP A 82 12.39 1.43 19.88
N LYS A 83 13.45 1.96 19.24
CA LYS A 83 13.83 3.37 19.31
C LYS A 83 12.70 4.28 18.83
N ILE A 84 12.04 3.92 17.72
CA ILE A 84 10.89 4.65 17.18
C ILE A 84 9.72 4.61 18.18
N ILE A 85 9.41 3.42 18.72
CA ILE A 85 8.33 3.24 19.70
C ILE A 85 8.59 4.10 20.95
N ILE A 86 9.80 4.02 21.50
CA ILE A 86 10.20 4.80 22.69
C ILE A 86 10.07 6.29 22.41
N LYS A 87 10.48 6.74 21.23
CA LYS A 87 10.38 8.14 20.82
C LYS A 87 8.92 8.59 20.67
N ALA A 88 8.06 7.77 20.07
CA ALA A 88 6.64 8.05 19.95
C ALA A 88 5.97 8.16 21.33
N LEU A 89 6.23 7.19 22.23
CA LEU A 89 5.68 7.18 23.60
C LEU A 89 6.11 8.42 24.41
N LYS A 90 7.41 8.80 24.33
CA LYS A 90 7.94 9.98 25.04
C LYS A 90 7.29 11.29 24.56
N ASN A 91 6.77 11.33 23.35
CA ASN A 91 6.15 12.53 22.76
C ASN A 91 4.62 12.41 22.68
N ASN A 92 4.00 11.41 23.34
CA ASN A 92 2.56 11.14 23.32
C ASN A 92 1.98 11.00 21.92
N ILE A 93 2.74 10.42 20.98
CA ILE A 93 2.31 10.15 19.60
C ILE A 93 1.77 8.74 19.53
N ASN A 94 0.53 8.62 19.09
CA ASN A 94 -0.12 7.33 18.82
C ASN A 94 0.23 6.86 17.40
N ILE A 95 0.32 5.56 17.16
CA ILE A 95 0.59 4.96 15.84
C ILE A 95 -0.49 3.95 15.52
N TYR A 96 -1.19 4.17 14.40
CA TYR A 96 -2.23 3.28 13.87
C TYR A 96 -1.83 2.80 12.48
N ALA A 97 -1.84 1.48 12.26
CA ALA A 97 -1.53 0.86 10.97
C ALA A 97 -2.79 0.41 10.23
N ILE A 98 -2.84 0.67 8.92
CA ILE A 98 -3.86 0.18 8.01
C ILE A 98 -3.15 -0.39 6.78
N HIS A 99 -3.04 -1.71 6.69
CA HIS A 99 -2.13 -2.40 5.76
C HIS A 99 -2.89 -3.44 4.92
N THR A 100 -2.70 -4.73 5.15
CA THR A 100 -3.34 -5.75 4.30
C THR A 100 -4.87 -5.76 4.39
N ASN A 101 -5.47 -5.23 5.44
CA ASN A 101 -6.90 -4.97 5.49
C ASN A 101 -7.34 -3.93 4.44
N LEU A 102 -6.48 -2.96 4.10
CA LEU A 102 -6.71 -2.00 3.02
C LEU A 102 -6.39 -2.60 1.64
N ASP A 103 -5.37 -3.48 1.54
CA ASP A 103 -5.08 -4.21 0.30
C ASP A 103 -6.27 -5.09 -0.12
N ASN A 104 -6.91 -5.74 0.86
CA ASN A 104 -8.09 -6.56 0.65
C ASN A 104 -9.38 -5.76 0.41
N ASN A 105 -9.32 -4.44 0.53
CA ASN A 105 -10.49 -3.58 0.26
C ASN A 105 -10.67 -3.39 -1.26
N PRO A 106 -11.87 -3.61 -1.81
CA PRO A 106 -12.12 -3.46 -3.25
C PRO A 106 -11.89 -2.04 -3.78
N MET A 107 -11.84 -1.04 -2.90
CA MET A 107 -11.51 0.37 -3.20
C MET A 107 -10.16 0.77 -2.56
N GLY A 108 -9.28 -0.19 -2.30
CA GLY A 108 -8.00 0.00 -1.64
C GLY A 108 -6.85 0.29 -2.61
N VAL A 109 -5.64 -0.15 -2.22
CA VAL A 109 -4.37 0.18 -2.90
C VAL A 109 -4.38 -0.22 -4.38
N SER A 110 -4.68 -1.48 -4.68
CA SER A 110 -4.67 -1.97 -6.08
C SER A 110 -5.76 -1.33 -6.93
N PHE A 111 -6.91 -0.96 -6.35
CA PHE A 111 -7.92 -0.18 -7.04
C PHE A 111 -7.36 1.19 -7.44
N GLN A 112 -6.66 1.88 -6.53
CA GLN A 112 -6.06 3.19 -6.83
C GLN A 112 -5.02 3.11 -7.94
N ILE A 113 -4.17 2.07 -7.96
CA ILE A 113 -3.24 1.82 -9.07
C ILE A 113 -4.04 1.68 -10.39
N SER A 114 -5.09 0.88 -10.37
CA SER A 114 -5.92 0.65 -11.55
C SER A 114 -6.62 1.92 -12.07
N GLU A 115 -7.02 2.82 -11.17
CA GLU A 115 -7.57 4.15 -11.52
C GLU A 115 -6.51 5.04 -12.16
N LYS A 116 -5.30 5.11 -11.59
CA LYS A 116 -4.18 5.88 -12.17
C LYS A 116 -3.81 5.41 -13.57
N LEU A 117 -3.90 4.11 -13.80
CA LEU A 117 -3.69 3.51 -15.13
C LEU A 117 -4.90 3.66 -16.06
N GLY A 118 -6.02 4.22 -15.60
CA GLY A 118 -7.22 4.39 -16.40
C GLY A 118 -7.84 3.06 -16.84
N LEU A 119 -7.72 2.02 -16.03
CA LEU A 119 -8.32 0.72 -16.34
C LEU A 119 -9.84 0.75 -16.21
N ILE A 120 -10.52 0.17 -17.17
CA ILE A 120 -11.99 -0.02 -17.19
C ILE A 120 -12.35 -1.48 -16.89
N ASN A 121 -13.61 -1.76 -16.57
CA ASN A 121 -14.12 -3.11 -16.26
C ASN A 121 -13.31 -3.81 -15.16
N ARG A 122 -13.11 -3.09 -14.07
CA ARG A 122 -12.28 -3.53 -12.95
C ARG A 122 -12.93 -4.63 -12.12
N GLU A 123 -12.14 -5.62 -11.72
CA GLU A 123 -12.54 -6.67 -10.78
C GLU A 123 -11.36 -7.08 -9.89
N ILE A 124 -11.66 -7.64 -8.71
CA ILE A 124 -10.64 -8.17 -7.79
C ILE A 124 -9.94 -9.36 -8.44
N MET A 125 -8.60 -9.35 -8.42
CA MET A 125 -7.78 -10.40 -9.02
C MET A 125 -7.81 -11.69 -8.19
N ILE A 126 -7.49 -11.60 -6.91
CA ILE A 126 -7.41 -12.72 -5.96
C ILE A 126 -8.48 -12.51 -4.90
N LYS A 127 -9.63 -13.15 -5.06
CA LYS A 127 -10.75 -13.03 -4.12
C LYS A 127 -10.52 -13.93 -2.91
N LYS A 128 -10.85 -13.47 -1.71
CA LYS A 128 -10.85 -14.32 -0.51
C LYS A 128 -11.89 -15.45 -0.64
N GLU A 129 -11.62 -16.58 -0.02
CA GLU A 129 -12.49 -17.76 -0.15
C GLU A 129 -13.83 -17.56 0.55
N ASP A 130 -13.80 -16.97 1.72
CA ASP A 130 -14.93 -16.73 2.62
C ASP A 130 -15.79 -15.49 2.24
N ASP A 131 -15.19 -14.49 1.57
CA ASP A 131 -15.92 -13.31 1.08
C ASP A 131 -15.39 -12.84 -0.28
N LYS A 132 -16.08 -13.19 -1.36
CA LYS A 132 -15.69 -12.84 -2.73
C LYS A 132 -15.79 -11.33 -3.07
N ARG A 133 -16.28 -10.51 -2.13
CA ARG A 133 -16.34 -9.04 -2.28
C ARG A 133 -15.04 -8.35 -1.88
N ILE A 134 -14.13 -9.07 -1.23
CA ILE A 134 -12.81 -8.58 -0.80
C ILE A 134 -11.70 -9.48 -1.36
N GLY A 135 -10.49 -8.95 -1.43
CA GLY A 135 -9.32 -9.67 -1.91
C GLY A 135 -8.26 -8.75 -2.47
N MET A 136 -7.14 -9.32 -2.85
CA MET A 136 -5.96 -8.59 -3.29
C MET A 136 -5.86 -8.47 -4.80
N GLY A 137 -5.24 -7.37 -5.23
CA GLY A 137 -5.02 -7.08 -6.63
C GLY A 137 -6.28 -6.68 -7.39
N MET A 138 -6.08 -6.06 -8.52
CA MET A 138 -7.15 -5.59 -9.41
C MET A 138 -6.83 -5.97 -10.84
N ILE A 139 -7.84 -6.45 -11.58
CA ILE A 139 -7.77 -6.64 -13.02
C ILE A 139 -8.61 -5.56 -13.69
N GLY A 140 -8.17 -5.11 -14.85
CA GLY A 140 -8.94 -4.23 -15.70
C GLY A 140 -8.40 -4.18 -17.12
N ASN A 141 -9.07 -3.46 -17.98
CA ASN A 141 -8.67 -3.33 -19.38
C ASN A 141 -8.25 -1.89 -19.69
N LEU A 142 -7.23 -1.74 -20.51
CA LEU A 142 -6.99 -0.45 -21.18
C LEU A 142 -8.15 -0.15 -22.15
N GLU A 143 -8.51 1.10 -22.31
CA GLU A 143 -9.48 1.50 -23.32
C GLU A 143 -8.98 1.13 -24.73
N ASN A 144 -7.71 1.44 -25.02
CA ASN A 144 -7.04 1.07 -26.25
C ASN A 144 -5.83 0.18 -25.95
N GLU A 145 -5.67 -0.88 -26.72
CA GLU A 145 -4.50 -1.76 -26.60
C GLU A 145 -3.21 -1.02 -26.96
N LYS A 146 -2.09 -1.47 -26.37
CA LYS A 146 -0.74 -0.91 -26.59
C LYS A 146 0.23 -2.03 -26.94
N THR A 147 1.30 -1.69 -27.64
CA THR A 147 2.48 -2.58 -27.65
C THR A 147 3.09 -2.64 -26.24
N GLU A 148 3.86 -3.68 -25.95
CA GLU A 148 4.52 -3.82 -24.63
C GLU A 148 5.39 -2.60 -24.30
N LYS A 149 6.17 -2.09 -25.25
CA LYS A 149 7.02 -0.91 -25.06
C LYS A 149 6.19 0.36 -24.77
N GLU A 150 5.15 0.61 -25.54
CA GLU A 150 4.22 1.72 -25.30
C GLU A 150 3.55 1.61 -23.94
N PHE A 151 3.24 0.38 -23.49
CA PHE A 151 2.67 0.16 -22.17
C PHE A 151 3.69 0.42 -21.04
N LEU A 152 4.92 -0.03 -21.17
CA LEU A 152 5.97 0.25 -20.19
C LEU A 152 6.22 1.76 -20.04
N ASP A 153 6.28 2.50 -21.15
CA ASP A 153 6.41 3.96 -21.11
C ASP A 153 5.17 4.63 -20.49
N TYR A 154 3.98 4.15 -20.84
CA TYR A 154 2.72 4.61 -20.27
C TYR A 154 2.69 4.37 -18.74
N LEU A 155 3.07 3.18 -18.30
CA LEU A 155 3.14 2.79 -16.89
C LEU A 155 4.10 3.70 -16.11
N LYS A 156 5.31 3.92 -16.63
CA LYS A 156 6.28 4.85 -16.04
C LYS A 156 5.71 6.25 -15.86
N LYS A 157 5.07 6.76 -16.89
CA LYS A 157 4.45 8.10 -16.87
C LYS A 157 3.30 8.18 -15.86
N LYS A 158 2.40 7.18 -15.84
CA LYS A 158 1.21 7.17 -14.97
C LYS A 158 1.55 6.98 -13.51
N MET A 159 2.55 6.13 -13.21
CA MET A 159 3.00 5.87 -11.85
C MET A 159 4.10 6.85 -11.39
N GLU A 160 4.53 7.78 -12.27
CA GLU A 160 5.57 8.77 -11.95
C GLU A 160 6.83 8.11 -11.39
N ILE A 161 7.35 7.13 -12.15
CA ILE A 161 8.53 6.35 -11.81
C ILE A 161 9.59 6.46 -12.91
N SER A 162 10.86 6.46 -12.52
CA SER A 162 11.99 6.52 -13.48
C SER A 162 12.44 5.14 -13.93
N ASN A 163 12.36 4.13 -13.06
CA ASN A 163 12.86 2.79 -13.31
C ASN A 163 11.77 1.74 -13.06
N LEU A 164 11.87 0.62 -13.78
CA LEU A 164 11.11 -0.61 -13.54
C LEU A 164 11.94 -1.80 -14.02
N ARG A 165 11.58 -2.99 -13.57
CA ARG A 165 12.13 -4.27 -14.08
C ARG A 165 11.03 -5.03 -14.77
N HIS A 166 11.34 -5.79 -15.82
CA HIS A 166 10.34 -6.62 -16.49
C HIS A 166 10.93 -7.93 -17.02
N SER A 167 10.07 -8.93 -17.24
CA SER A 167 10.42 -10.17 -17.93
C SER A 167 10.72 -9.91 -19.40
N ASN A 168 11.18 -10.94 -20.13
CA ASN A 168 11.27 -10.83 -21.58
C ASN A 168 9.93 -10.38 -22.18
N LEU A 169 10.03 -9.59 -23.25
CA LEU A 169 8.85 -9.20 -24.02
C LEU A 169 8.26 -10.44 -24.71
N VAL A 170 6.95 -10.54 -24.74
CA VAL A 170 6.21 -11.68 -25.26
C VAL A 170 5.82 -11.49 -26.74
N GLY A 171 5.93 -10.25 -27.24
CA GLY A 171 5.56 -9.90 -28.61
C GLY A 171 4.04 -9.75 -28.81
N LYS A 172 3.29 -9.51 -27.73
CA LYS A 172 1.82 -9.36 -27.75
C LYS A 172 1.40 -7.90 -27.53
N LYS A 173 0.14 -7.63 -27.86
CA LYS A 173 -0.52 -6.38 -27.44
C LYS A 173 -0.98 -6.53 -25.99
N ILE A 174 -0.92 -5.42 -25.25
CA ILE A 174 -1.36 -5.31 -23.87
C ILE A 174 -2.74 -4.65 -23.83
N LYS A 175 -3.72 -5.37 -23.34
CA LYS A 175 -5.11 -4.93 -23.14
C LYS A 175 -5.58 -5.21 -21.73
N LYS A 176 -5.46 -6.45 -21.26
CA LYS A 176 -5.90 -6.90 -19.94
C LYS A 176 -4.73 -6.86 -18.96
N ILE A 177 -4.88 -6.07 -17.91
CA ILE A 177 -3.81 -5.80 -16.95
C ILE A 177 -4.24 -6.24 -15.56
N GLY A 178 -3.35 -6.93 -14.86
CA GLY A 178 -3.43 -7.15 -13.42
C GLY A 178 -2.48 -6.21 -12.68
N VAL A 179 -2.91 -5.67 -11.56
CA VAL A 179 -2.10 -4.84 -10.67
C VAL A 179 -2.22 -5.33 -9.23
N LEU A 180 -1.11 -5.34 -8.50
CA LEU A 180 -1.09 -5.61 -7.07
C LEU A 180 0.02 -4.75 -6.44
N GLY A 181 -0.35 -3.85 -5.51
CA GLY A 181 0.61 -3.03 -4.78
C GLY A 181 1.48 -3.86 -3.85
N GLY A 182 2.72 -3.43 -3.64
CA GLY A 182 3.69 -4.13 -2.79
C GLY A 182 4.15 -5.48 -3.34
N SER A 183 4.50 -6.38 -2.45
CA SER A 183 5.04 -7.71 -2.76
C SER A 183 3.98 -8.64 -3.35
N GLY A 184 4.00 -8.86 -4.66
CA GLY A 184 2.94 -9.61 -5.35
C GLY A 184 3.40 -10.84 -6.12
N SER A 185 4.55 -11.45 -5.80
CA SER A 185 5.01 -12.65 -6.51
C SER A 185 4.02 -13.84 -6.42
N PHE A 186 3.23 -13.92 -5.36
CA PHE A 186 2.18 -14.93 -5.17
C PHE A 186 1.01 -14.80 -6.16
N GLY A 187 0.80 -13.60 -6.72
CA GLY A 187 -0.26 -13.34 -7.70
C GLY A 187 0.06 -13.77 -9.13
N ILE A 188 1.29 -14.20 -9.43
CA ILE A 188 1.73 -14.55 -10.80
C ILE A 188 0.90 -15.71 -11.37
N GLU A 189 0.65 -16.73 -10.58
CA GLU A 189 -0.13 -17.91 -11.03
C GLU A 189 -1.57 -17.52 -11.35
N GLU A 190 -2.20 -16.71 -10.49
CA GLU A 190 -3.56 -16.23 -10.73
C GLU A 190 -3.62 -15.32 -11.98
N ALA A 191 -2.60 -14.48 -12.18
CA ALA A 191 -2.50 -13.66 -13.39
C ALA A 191 -2.44 -14.51 -14.66
N LEU A 192 -1.70 -15.63 -14.63
CA LEU A 192 -1.62 -16.60 -15.72
C LEU A 192 -2.96 -17.30 -15.95
N ASN A 193 -3.62 -17.76 -14.88
CA ASN A 193 -4.91 -18.46 -14.95
C ASN A 193 -6.03 -17.57 -15.52
N LYS A 194 -5.95 -16.27 -15.25
CA LYS A 194 -6.92 -15.28 -15.75
C LYS A 194 -6.57 -14.71 -17.12
N ASN A 195 -5.52 -15.23 -17.78
CA ASN A 195 -5.05 -14.78 -19.09
C ASN A 195 -4.85 -13.26 -19.13
N ILE A 196 -4.10 -12.72 -18.17
CA ILE A 196 -3.70 -11.33 -18.10
C ILE A 196 -2.52 -11.12 -19.07
N ASP A 197 -2.53 -10.01 -19.84
CA ASP A 197 -1.44 -9.72 -20.78
C ASP A 197 -0.21 -9.15 -20.06
N CYS A 198 -0.44 -8.32 -19.02
CA CYS A 198 0.62 -7.74 -18.21
C CYS A 198 0.23 -7.71 -16.72
N TYR A 199 1.12 -8.22 -15.87
CA TYR A 199 0.98 -8.15 -14.42
C TYR A 199 2.00 -7.20 -13.82
N VAL A 200 1.50 -6.15 -13.13
CA VAL A 200 2.29 -5.09 -12.50
C VAL A 200 2.26 -5.26 -10.98
N THR A 201 3.43 -5.39 -10.36
CA THR A 201 3.58 -5.57 -8.91
C THR A 201 4.97 -5.10 -8.45
N ALA A 202 5.45 -5.56 -7.29
CA ALA A 202 6.78 -5.28 -6.79
C ALA A 202 7.45 -6.49 -6.10
N ASP A 203 8.68 -6.29 -5.64
CA ASP A 203 9.50 -7.25 -4.87
C ASP A 203 9.70 -8.61 -5.55
N LEU A 204 9.76 -8.63 -6.86
CA LEU A 204 10.00 -9.85 -7.62
C LEU A 204 11.46 -10.29 -7.49
N LYS A 205 11.65 -11.55 -7.12
CA LYS A 205 12.96 -12.20 -7.11
C LYS A 205 13.38 -12.61 -8.53
N TYR A 206 14.68 -12.83 -8.74
CA TYR A 206 15.24 -13.22 -10.03
C TYR A 206 14.46 -14.36 -10.71
N HIS A 207 14.14 -15.43 -9.97
CA HIS A 207 13.45 -16.59 -10.53
C HIS A 207 11.95 -16.36 -10.80
N ASP A 208 11.35 -15.32 -10.23
CA ASP A 208 9.94 -15.00 -10.51
C ASP A 208 9.76 -14.56 -11.96
N PHE A 209 10.78 -13.93 -12.57
CA PHE A 209 10.72 -13.48 -13.97
C PHE A 209 10.69 -14.63 -14.99
N PHE A 210 10.99 -15.87 -14.59
CA PHE A 210 10.86 -17.06 -15.44
C PHE A 210 9.45 -17.66 -15.42
N LYS A 211 8.66 -17.43 -14.35
CA LYS A 211 7.34 -18.04 -14.16
C LYS A 211 6.33 -17.74 -15.27
N PRO A 212 6.34 -16.55 -15.90
CA PRO A 212 5.41 -16.25 -16.99
C PRO A 212 5.50 -17.16 -18.22
N TYR A 213 6.63 -17.79 -18.49
CA TYR A 213 6.84 -18.68 -19.64
C TYR A 213 6.35 -18.07 -20.97
N GLU A 214 6.69 -16.80 -21.22
CA GLU A 214 6.28 -16.05 -22.43
C GLU A 214 4.75 -15.94 -22.61
N ARG A 215 3.97 -16.11 -21.54
CA ARG A 215 2.50 -15.99 -21.60
C ARG A 215 1.99 -14.62 -21.23
N LEU A 216 2.68 -13.92 -20.32
CA LEU A 216 2.37 -12.56 -19.91
C LEU A 216 3.65 -11.72 -19.70
N LEU A 217 3.54 -10.41 -19.82
CA LEU A 217 4.59 -9.49 -19.42
C LEU A 217 4.52 -9.25 -17.90
N LEU A 218 5.57 -9.66 -17.18
CA LEU A 218 5.67 -9.44 -15.72
C LEU A 218 6.50 -8.18 -15.46
N VAL A 219 5.97 -7.25 -14.67
CA VAL A 219 6.60 -5.95 -14.40
C VAL A 219 6.68 -5.69 -12.90
N ASP A 220 7.87 -5.31 -12.44
CA ASP A 220 8.16 -4.84 -11.08
C ASP A 220 8.45 -3.34 -11.12
N ILE A 221 7.61 -2.56 -10.45
CA ILE A 221 7.71 -1.09 -10.43
C ILE A 221 8.32 -0.53 -9.15
N GLY A 222 8.73 -1.39 -8.22
CA GLY A 222 9.21 -1.04 -6.88
C GLY A 222 8.08 -0.96 -5.85
N HIS A 223 8.41 -1.39 -4.63
CA HIS A 223 7.45 -1.48 -3.53
C HIS A 223 6.83 -0.12 -3.21
N TYR A 224 7.66 0.82 -2.77
CA TYR A 224 7.23 2.18 -2.46
C TYR A 224 6.53 2.87 -3.64
N GLU A 225 7.03 2.67 -4.84
CA GLU A 225 6.49 3.27 -6.07
C GLU A 225 5.07 2.78 -6.36
N SER A 226 4.77 1.53 -6.02
CA SER A 226 3.43 0.96 -6.20
C SER A 226 2.42 1.46 -5.15
N GLU A 227 2.89 1.86 -3.97
CA GLU A 227 2.05 2.16 -2.81
C GLU A 227 2.04 3.63 -2.39
N LYS A 228 2.94 4.46 -2.91
CA LYS A 228 3.10 5.86 -2.47
C LYS A 228 1.81 6.70 -2.50
N TYR A 229 0.85 6.32 -3.32
CA TYR A 229 -0.46 7.00 -3.44
C TYR A 229 -1.47 6.58 -2.37
N THR A 230 -1.14 5.60 -1.54
CA THR A 230 -2.00 5.17 -0.42
C THR A 230 -2.19 6.28 0.60
N LYS A 231 -1.20 7.19 0.74
CA LYS A 231 -1.32 8.36 1.62
C LYS A 231 -2.50 9.25 1.21
N GLU A 232 -2.61 9.57 -0.08
CA GLU A 232 -3.71 10.35 -0.62
C GLU A 232 -5.05 9.61 -0.53
N LEU A 233 -5.05 8.29 -0.72
CA LEU A 233 -6.24 7.46 -0.58
C LEU A 233 -6.81 7.56 0.84
N ILE A 234 -5.95 7.40 1.86
CA ILE A 234 -6.34 7.50 3.28
C ILE A 234 -6.81 8.93 3.60
N LEU A 235 -6.07 9.96 3.19
CA LEU A 235 -6.42 11.36 3.42
C LEU A 235 -7.79 11.71 2.82
N ASN A 236 -8.03 11.31 1.56
CA ASN A 236 -9.30 11.57 0.88
C ASN A 236 -10.48 10.89 1.58
N TYR A 237 -10.27 9.67 2.07
CA TYR A 237 -11.30 8.97 2.83
C TYR A 237 -11.63 9.70 4.15
N LEU A 238 -10.62 10.07 4.94
CA LEU A 238 -10.80 10.79 6.20
C LEU A 238 -11.46 12.15 5.98
N ASN A 239 -11.01 12.93 5.00
CA ASN A 239 -11.60 14.22 4.66
C ASN A 239 -13.09 14.11 4.28
N LYS A 240 -13.48 13.02 3.60
CA LYS A 240 -14.88 12.76 3.25
C LYS A 240 -15.72 12.35 4.46
N LYS A 241 -15.17 11.60 5.42
CA LYS A 241 -15.90 11.05 6.55
C LYS A 241 -15.89 11.94 7.78
N ILE A 242 -14.79 12.60 8.05
CA ILE A 242 -14.58 13.50 9.20
C ILE A 242 -13.94 14.83 8.75
N PRO A 243 -14.63 15.65 7.95
CA PRO A 243 -14.06 16.82 7.28
C PRO A 243 -13.52 17.92 8.22
N LYS A 244 -13.84 17.87 9.50
CA LYS A 244 -13.35 18.82 10.51
C LYS A 244 -12.09 18.32 11.23
N PHE A 245 -11.65 17.09 10.96
CA PHE A 245 -10.46 16.52 11.57
C PHE A 245 -9.22 16.95 10.79
N ALA A 246 -8.24 17.53 11.49
CA ALA A 246 -6.99 17.98 10.88
C ALA A 246 -6.11 16.75 10.55
N CYS A 247 -5.82 16.57 9.26
CA CYS A 247 -4.97 15.50 8.79
C CYS A 247 -4.05 15.99 7.66
N ILE A 248 -2.77 15.63 7.71
CA ILE A 248 -1.77 15.98 6.70
C ILE A 248 -1.06 14.75 6.17
N ILE A 249 -0.48 14.86 4.97
CA ILE A 249 0.44 13.85 4.43
C ILE A 249 1.86 14.20 4.84
N ALA A 250 2.64 13.21 5.26
CA ALA A 250 4.06 13.37 5.53
C ALA A 250 4.82 13.81 4.27
N ASN A 251 5.65 14.86 4.42
CA ASN A 251 6.53 15.33 3.35
C ASN A 251 7.80 14.48 3.23
N SER A 252 8.27 13.93 4.36
CA SER A 252 9.45 13.08 4.40
C SER A 252 9.27 11.83 3.54
N ARG A 253 10.25 11.58 2.67
CA ARG A 253 10.30 10.38 1.85
C ARG A 253 10.77 9.21 2.71
N THR A 254 9.99 8.15 2.78
CA THR A 254 10.33 6.94 3.54
C THR A 254 10.93 5.82 2.69
N ASN A 255 10.94 5.96 1.35
CA ASN A 255 11.52 4.96 0.46
C ASN A 255 13.02 4.74 0.75
N PRO A 256 13.44 3.55 1.21
CA PRO A 256 14.84 3.25 1.50
C PRO A 256 15.64 2.89 0.24
N VAL A 257 14.96 2.64 -0.89
CA VAL A 257 15.59 2.22 -2.14
C VAL A 257 16.00 3.42 -2.97
N ASN A 258 17.25 3.44 -3.39
CA ASN A 258 17.81 4.46 -4.26
C ASN A 258 18.35 3.79 -5.51
N TYR A 259 18.26 4.49 -6.65
CA TYR A 259 18.82 4.06 -7.94
C TYR A 259 19.98 4.97 -8.29
N TYR A 260 21.10 4.37 -8.70
CA TYR A 260 22.32 5.07 -9.09
C TYR A 260 22.44 5.15 -10.61
#